data_8dc44b5169a08087f7805803264238f4
#
_entry.id   8dc44b5169a08087f7805803264238f4
#
_cell.length_a   1.000
_cell.length_b   1.000
_cell.length_c   1.000
_cell.angle_alpha   90.00
_cell.angle_beta   90.00
_cell.angle_gamma   90.00
#
_symmetry.space_group_name_H-M   'P 1'
#
loop_
_entity.id
_entity.type
_entity.pdbx_description
1 polymer ?
#
loop_
_entity_poly.entity_id
_entity_poly.type
_entity_poly.pdbx_seq_one_letter_code
_entity_poly.pdbx_strand_id
1 'polypeptide(L)'
;MTILDVKDLWVQFPTRNGVFDAVRGVSFSLGRERLGSVGESGSGKSMTGRALLRLIRPPGIVKAAHIALEGTDLMGLSEKEMRSVRGSRISMVMQDPKFSLNPVMTIGDQIMEAYRLHNSVSKSEAY
;
A
#
# COMPACT_ATOMS: atom_id res chain seq x y z
N MET A 1 -2.73 -18.35 11.76
CA MET A 1 -3.51 -17.79 10.64
C MET A 1 -2.71 -16.65 10.01
N THR A 2 -2.45 -16.75 8.73
CA THR A 2 -1.69 -15.73 7.98
C THR A 2 -2.65 -14.66 7.46
N ILE A 3 -2.39 -13.41 7.81
CA ILE A 3 -3.16 -12.25 7.33
C ILE A 3 -2.58 -11.74 6.02
N LEU A 4 -1.26 -11.60 5.95
CA LEU A 4 -0.54 -11.15 4.76
C LEU A 4 0.56 -12.15 4.43
N ASP A 5 0.60 -12.59 3.18
CA ASP A 5 1.66 -13.45 2.66
C ASP A 5 2.24 -12.85 1.38
N VAL A 6 3.53 -12.57 1.42
CA VAL A 6 4.27 -11.96 0.30
C VAL A 6 5.37 -12.90 -0.13
N LYS A 7 5.39 -13.23 -1.41
CA LYS A 7 6.37 -14.15 -1.99
C LYS A 7 7.07 -13.52 -3.17
N ASP A 8 8.39 -13.48 -3.07
CA ASP A 8 9.30 -13.05 -4.14
C ASP A 8 8.93 -11.67 -4.73
N LEU A 9 8.82 -10.68 -3.84
CA LEU A 9 8.49 -9.31 -4.22
C LEU A 9 9.69 -8.58 -4.81
N TRP A 10 9.52 -8.04 -6.00
CA TRP A 10 10.46 -7.18 -6.70
C TRP A 10 9.82 -5.83 -7.02
N VAL A 11 10.58 -4.77 -6.81
CA VAL A 11 10.23 -3.43 -7.29
C VAL A 11 11.39 -2.90 -8.12
N GLN A 12 11.13 -2.61 -9.37
CA GLN A 12 12.14 -2.25 -10.35
C GLN A 12 11.81 -0.91 -11.01
N PHE A 13 12.83 -0.11 -11.25
CA PHE A 13 12.70 1.16 -11.97
C PHE A 13 13.65 1.17 -13.17
N PRO A 14 13.12 1.21 -14.41
CA PRO A 14 13.93 1.41 -15.60
C PRO A 14 14.63 2.77 -15.54
N THR A 15 15.93 2.79 -15.80
CA THR A 15 16.75 3.99 -15.86
C THR A 15 17.54 4.03 -17.17
N ARG A 16 18.16 5.17 -17.47
CA ARG A 16 19.05 5.28 -18.66
C ARG A 16 20.24 4.32 -18.61
N ASN A 17 20.68 3.94 -17.41
CA ASN A 17 21.83 3.05 -17.17
C ASN A 17 21.43 1.59 -16.90
N GLY A 18 20.17 1.23 -17.17
CA GLY A 18 19.63 -0.10 -16.92
C GLY A 18 18.48 -0.09 -15.90
N VAL A 19 18.25 -1.23 -15.27
CA VAL A 19 17.17 -1.40 -14.29
C VAL A 19 17.72 -1.26 -12.88
N PHE A 20 17.12 -0.38 -12.09
CA PHE A 20 17.41 -0.25 -10.67
C PHE A 20 16.41 -1.10 -9.86
N ASP A 21 16.92 -2.04 -9.08
CA ASP A 21 16.12 -2.90 -8.20
C ASP A 21 15.98 -2.25 -6.82
N ALA A 22 14.85 -1.63 -6.54
CA ALA A 22 14.56 -1.03 -5.23
C ALA A 22 14.23 -2.09 -4.17
N VAL A 23 13.58 -3.19 -4.58
CA VAL A 23 13.27 -4.35 -3.75
C VAL A 23 13.64 -5.60 -4.54
N ARG A 24 14.35 -6.54 -3.91
CA ARG A 24 14.96 -7.71 -4.58
C ARG A 24 14.47 -9.01 -3.94
N GLY A 25 13.40 -9.58 -4.45
CA GLY A 25 12.95 -10.91 -4.08
C GLY A 25 12.62 -11.08 -2.60
N VAL A 26 11.94 -10.12 -2.00
CA VAL A 26 11.58 -10.14 -0.59
C VAL A 26 10.36 -11.03 -0.37
N SER A 27 10.45 -11.92 0.63
CA SER A 27 9.37 -12.80 1.02
C SER A 27 9.18 -12.73 2.54
N PHE A 28 7.94 -12.61 2.98
CA PHE A 28 7.57 -12.65 4.40
C PHE A 28 6.09 -12.96 4.56
N SER A 29 5.73 -13.40 5.74
CA SER A 29 4.33 -13.59 6.13
C SER A 29 4.06 -12.90 7.45
N LEU A 30 2.82 -12.47 7.65
CA LEU A 30 2.36 -11.77 8.84
C LEU A 30 1.04 -12.39 9.30
N GLY A 31 0.99 -12.82 10.55
CA GLY A 31 -0.22 -13.25 11.24
C GLY A 31 -0.80 -12.11 12.09
N ARG A 32 -1.12 -12.39 13.35
CA ARG A 32 -1.62 -11.38 14.30
C ARG A 32 -0.51 -10.67 15.08
N GLU A 33 0.73 -11.06 14.86
CA GLU A 33 1.91 -10.43 15.45
C GLU A 33 2.26 -9.10 14.79
N ARG A 34 3.19 -8.37 15.38
CA ARG A 34 3.79 -7.18 14.79
C ARG A 34 5.10 -7.56 14.13
N LEU A 35 5.26 -7.24 12.86
CA LEU A 35 6.48 -7.47 12.10
C LEU A 35 7.25 -6.15 11.97
N GLY A 36 8.49 -6.13 12.42
CA GLY A 36 9.40 -5.01 12.22
C GLY A 36 10.20 -5.16 10.92
N SER A 37 10.26 -4.11 10.13
CA SER A 37 11.15 -4.02 8.98
C SER A 37 12.27 -3.03 9.29
N VAL A 38 13.51 -3.50 9.30
CA VAL A 38 14.69 -2.72 9.68
C VAL A 38 15.66 -2.64 8.50
N GLY A 39 16.24 -1.47 8.33
CA GLY A 39 17.23 -1.23 7.30
C GLY A 39 17.62 0.25 7.27
N GLU A 40 18.73 0.54 6.62
CA GLU A 40 19.18 1.91 6.40
C GLU A 40 18.27 2.66 5.43
N SER A 41 18.43 3.99 5.36
CA SER A 41 17.77 4.81 4.34
C SER A 41 18.12 4.31 2.94
N GLY A 42 17.11 4.18 2.07
CA GLY A 42 17.29 3.63 0.72
C GLY A 42 17.31 2.11 0.62
N SER A 43 17.06 1.38 1.71
CA SER A 43 17.04 -0.10 1.71
C SER A 43 15.76 -0.73 1.15
N GLY A 44 14.78 0.07 0.73
CA GLY A 44 13.55 -0.41 0.11
C GLY A 44 12.36 -0.59 1.05
N LYS A 45 12.45 -0.19 2.32
CA LYS A 45 11.33 -0.32 3.29
C LYS A 45 10.05 0.36 2.82
N SER A 46 10.13 1.62 2.43
CA SER A 46 8.99 2.39 1.94
C SER A 46 8.45 1.87 0.61
N MET A 47 9.33 1.42 -0.28
CA MET A 47 8.95 0.82 -1.57
C MET A 47 8.21 -0.50 -1.37
N THR A 48 8.64 -1.31 -0.41
CA THR A 48 7.92 -2.54 -0.01
C THR A 48 6.49 -2.22 0.43
N GLY A 49 6.31 -1.27 1.35
CA GLY A 49 4.99 -0.86 1.81
C GLY A 49 4.10 -0.32 0.68
N ARG A 50 4.65 0.52 -0.18
CA ARG A 50 3.91 1.06 -1.36
C ARG A 50 3.54 -0.02 -2.35
N ALA A 51 4.40 -1.02 -2.56
CA ALA A 51 4.10 -2.14 -3.45
C ALA A 51 2.93 -2.97 -2.96
N LEU A 52 2.82 -3.21 -1.64
CA LEU A 52 1.69 -3.93 -1.04
C LEU A 52 0.35 -3.26 -1.32
N LEU A 53 0.32 -1.93 -1.36
CA LEU A 53 -0.89 -1.16 -1.69
C LEU A 53 -1.03 -0.85 -3.18
N ARG A 54 -0.12 -1.37 -4.02
CA ARG A 54 -0.06 -1.08 -5.46
C ARG A 54 -0.02 0.43 -5.75
N LEU A 55 0.79 1.16 -4.99
CA LEU A 55 1.00 2.62 -5.12
C LEU A 55 2.30 2.97 -5.86
N ILE A 56 2.99 1.99 -6.42
CA ILE A 56 4.17 2.23 -7.27
C ILE A 56 3.68 2.70 -8.63
N ARG A 57 4.04 3.93 -8.98
CA ARG A 57 3.64 4.54 -10.24
C ARG A 57 4.62 4.20 -11.37
N PRO A 58 4.16 4.13 -12.63
CA PRO A 58 5.06 4.03 -13.77
C PRO A 58 6.12 5.15 -13.75
N PRO A 59 7.38 4.90 -14.15
CA PRO A 59 7.85 3.68 -14.82
C PRO A 59 8.18 2.50 -13.88
N GLY A 60 7.90 2.60 -12.58
CA GLY A 60 8.12 1.52 -11.63
C GLY A 60 7.29 0.28 -11.95
N ILE A 61 7.92 -0.88 -11.78
CA ILE A 61 7.33 -2.20 -12.06
C ILE A 61 7.35 -3.01 -10.78
N VAL A 62 6.21 -3.59 -10.42
CA VAL A 62 6.07 -4.51 -9.28
C VAL A 62 5.87 -5.92 -9.82
N LYS A 63 6.68 -6.86 -9.34
CA LYS A 63 6.57 -8.28 -9.64
C LYS A 63 6.56 -9.06 -8.32
N ALA A 64 5.74 -10.06 -8.23
CA ALA A 64 5.72 -11.00 -7.10
C ALA A 64 5.15 -12.33 -7.56
N ALA A 65 5.52 -13.41 -6.88
CA ALA A 65 4.83 -14.68 -7.07
C ALA A 65 3.40 -14.57 -6.54
N HIS A 66 3.22 -13.95 -5.38
CA HIS A 66 1.92 -13.50 -4.89
C HIS A 66 2.07 -12.43 -3.79
N ILE A 67 1.02 -11.64 -3.63
CA ILE A 67 0.79 -10.77 -2.47
C ILE A 67 -0.63 -11.07 -2.01
N ALA A 68 -0.77 -11.99 -1.05
CA ALA A 68 -2.07 -12.46 -0.58
C ALA A 68 -2.45 -11.78 0.74
N LEU A 69 -3.59 -11.11 0.75
CA LEU A 69 -4.20 -10.52 1.94
C LEU A 69 -5.44 -11.34 2.30
N GLU A 70 -5.38 -12.03 3.44
CA GLU A 70 -6.45 -12.94 3.90
C GLU A 70 -6.91 -13.90 2.78
N GLY A 71 -5.95 -14.47 2.04
CA GLY A 71 -6.19 -15.39 0.94
C GLY A 71 -6.52 -14.76 -0.41
N THR A 72 -6.69 -13.45 -0.49
CA THR A 72 -6.94 -12.73 -1.75
C THR A 72 -5.63 -12.23 -2.34
N ASP A 73 -5.29 -12.66 -3.55
CA ASP A 73 -4.12 -12.16 -4.26
C ASP A 73 -4.37 -10.74 -4.78
N LEU A 74 -3.67 -9.78 -4.19
CA LEU A 74 -3.81 -8.36 -4.55
C LEU A 74 -3.28 -8.04 -5.95
N MET A 75 -2.37 -8.85 -6.49
CA MET A 75 -1.82 -8.64 -7.84
C MET A 75 -2.85 -8.89 -8.94
N GLY A 76 -3.82 -9.76 -8.68
CA GLY A 76 -4.88 -10.11 -9.63
C GLY A 76 -6.09 -9.17 -9.61
N LEU A 77 -6.18 -8.25 -8.65
CA LEU A 77 -7.33 -7.34 -8.53
C LEU A 77 -7.29 -6.23 -9.59
N SER A 78 -8.47 -5.85 -10.08
CA SER A 78 -8.63 -4.62 -10.87
C SER A 78 -8.35 -3.38 -10.01
N GLU A 79 -8.13 -2.24 -10.63
CA GLU A 79 -7.92 -0.98 -9.88
C GLU A 79 -9.17 -0.60 -9.06
N LYS A 80 -10.35 -0.88 -9.58
CA LYS A 80 -11.62 -0.67 -8.86
C LYS A 80 -11.70 -1.54 -7.61
N GLU A 81 -11.37 -2.82 -7.72
CA GLU A 81 -11.32 -3.76 -6.58
C GLU A 81 -10.26 -3.36 -5.58
N MET A 82 -9.09 -2.92 -6.05
CA MET A 82 -8.01 -2.47 -5.19
C MET A 82 -8.37 -1.20 -4.40
N ARG A 83 -9.17 -0.29 -4.97
CA ARG A 83 -9.69 0.88 -4.24
C ARG A 83 -10.56 0.49 -3.05
N SER A 84 -11.34 -0.59 -3.17
CA SER A 84 -12.16 -1.08 -2.05
C SER A 84 -11.33 -1.75 -0.95
N VAL A 85 -10.14 -2.20 -1.27
CA VAL A 85 -9.18 -2.81 -0.31
C VAL A 85 -8.38 -1.76 0.44
N ARG A 86 -7.90 -0.73 -0.29
CA ARG A 86 -7.13 0.37 0.32
C ARG A 86 -7.99 1.15 1.30
N GLY A 87 -7.50 1.31 2.52
CA GLY A 87 -8.18 2.04 3.58
C GLY A 87 -9.19 1.23 4.38
N SER A 88 -9.77 0.17 3.81
CA SER A 88 -10.71 -0.71 4.53
C SER A 88 -10.04 -1.97 5.08
N ARG A 89 -9.17 -2.60 4.31
CA ARG A 89 -8.50 -3.85 4.68
C ARG A 89 -7.00 -3.68 4.92
N ILE A 90 -6.36 -2.76 4.20
CA ILE A 90 -4.95 -2.42 4.35
C ILE A 90 -4.76 -0.91 4.19
N SER A 91 -4.00 -0.30 5.08
CA SER A 91 -3.70 1.12 5.03
C SER A 91 -2.23 1.38 5.33
N MET A 92 -1.77 2.57 5.02
CA MET A 92 -0.38 2.97 5.23
C MET A 92 -0.34 4.37 5.85
N VAL A 93 0.47 4.51 6.90
CA VAL A 93 0.84 5.81 7.43
C VAL A 93 2.14 6.23 6.77
N MET A 94 2.09 7.33 6.02
CA MET A 94 3.25 7.85 5.29
C MET A 94 4.23 8.54 6.24
N GLN A 95 5.50 8.56 5.85
CA GLN A 95 6.49 9.45 6.44
C GLN A 95 6.06 10.91 6.13
N ASP A 96 6.22 11.82 7.10
CA ASP A 96 5.75 13.21 7.00
C ASP A 96 4.25 13.32 6.65
N PRO A 97 3.35 12.82 7.51
CA PRO A 97 1.92 12.72 7.22
C PRO A 97 1.23 14.08 6.96
N LYS A 98 1.79 15.18 7.43
CA LYS A 98 1.25 16.54 7.17
C LYS A 98 1.20 16.91 5.69
N PHE A 99 2.06 16.32 4.85
CA PHE A 99 2.01 16.51 3.40
C PHE A 99 0.93 15.68 2.69
N SER A 100 0.30 14.76 3.38
CA SER A 100 -0.83 13.99 2.83
C SER A 100 -2.17 14.70 2.96
N LEU A 101 -2.23 15.78 3.73
CA LEU A 101 -3.45 16.57 3.90
C LEU A 101 -3.62 17.60 2.77
N ASN A 102 -4.86 17.76 2.33
CA ASN A 102 -5.22 18.79 1.36
C ASN A 102 -5.43 20.13 2.08
N PRO A 103 -4.59 21.17 1.82
CA PRO A 103 -4.67 22.44 2.55
C PRO A 103 -5.91 23.29 2.25
N VAL A 104 -6.65 22.95 1.18
CA VAL A 104 -7.87 23.69 0.80
C VAL A 104 -9.16 23.01 1.27
N MET A 105 -9.05 21.92 2.02
CA MET A 105 -10.18 21.22 2.64
C MET A 105 -10.03 21.20 4.15
N THR A 106 -11.17 21.21 4.87
CA THR A 106 -11.14 21.04 6.32
C THR A 106 -10.70 19.61 6.69
N ILE A 107 -10.13 19.44 7.87
CA ILE A 107 -9.74 18.12 8.39
C ILE A 107 -10.98 17.23 8.52
N GLY A 108 -12.10 17.79 9.02
CA GLY A 108 -13.36 17.05 9.13
C GLY A 108 -13.86 16.52 7.80
N ASP A 109 -13.82 17.33 6.74
CA ASP A 109 -14.24 16.89 5.40
C ASP A 109 -13.34 15.77 4.86
N GLN A 110 -12.03 15.84 5.10
CA GLN A 110 -11.09 14.79 4.67
C GLN A 110 -11.30 13.47 5.41
N ILE A 111 -11.58 13.51 6.72
CA ILE A 111 -11.90 12.32 7.51
C ILE A 111 -13.23 11.72 7.04
N MET A 112 -14.25 12.54 6.83
CA MET A 112 -15.55 12.10 6.32
C MET A 112 -15.45 11.47 4.94
N GLU A 113 -14.65 12.03 4.05
CA GLU A 113 -14.42 11.49 2.71
C GLU A 113 -13.87 10.07 2.79
N ALA A 114 -12.81 9.87 3.59
CA ALA A 114 -12.21 8.55 3.79
C ALA A 114 -13.22 7.53 4.36
N TYR A 115 -14.04 7.94 5.31
CA TYR A 115 -15.06 7.08 5.89
C TYR A 115 -16.16 6.71 4.89
N ARG A 116 -16.66 7.68 4.12
CA ARG A 116 -17.73 7.48 3.14
C ARG A 116 -17.31 6.66 1.92
N LEU A 117 -16.03 6.63 1.59
CA LEU A 117 -15.51 5.78 0.51
C LEU A 117 -15.78 4.28 0.75
N HIS A 118 -15.86 3.87 2.00
CA HIS A 118 -16.03 2.47 2.41
C HIS A 118 -17.35 2.19 3.12
N ASN A 119 -18.18 3.22 3.33
CA ASN A 119 -19.44 3.10 4.06
C ASN A 119 -20.54 3.90 3.33
N SER A 120 -21.65 3.25 3.05
CA SER A 120 -22.80 3.87 2.40
C SER A 120 -23.61 4.70 3.39
N VAL A 121 -23.07 5.85 3.78
CA VAL A 121 -23.70 6.78 4.74
C VAL A 121 -23.78 8.19 4.16
N SER A 122 -24.76 8.99 4.61
CA SER A 122 -24.85 10.40 4.26
C SER A 122 -23.73 11.21 4.94
N LYS A 123 -23.52 12.46 4.48
CA LYS A 123 -22.54 13.37 5.08
C LYS A 123 -22.86 13.63 6.56
N SER A 124 -24.13 13.79 6.91
CA SER A 124 -24.57 14.04 8.28
C SER A 124 -24.35 12.83 9.20
N GLU A 125 -24.50 11.62 8.70
CA GLU A 125 -24.24 10.40 9.46
C GLU A 125 -22.73 10.12 9.65
N ALA A 126 -21.90 10.59 8.73
CA ALA A 126 -20.44 10.45 8.80
C ALA A 126 -19.81 11.46 9.77
N TYR A 127 -20.50 12.54 10.12
CA TYR A 127 -20.03 13.60 11.02
C TYR A 127 -20.21 13.17 12.48
#